data_d278dd7f419687ee4f92392a24cec1f8
#
_entry.id   d278dd7f419687ee4f92392a24cec1f8
#
_cell.length_a   1.000
_cell.length_b   1.000
_cell.length_c   1.000
_cell.angle_alpha   90.00
_cell.angle_beta   90.00
_cell.angle_gamma   90.00
#
_symmetry.space_group_name_H-M   'P 1'
#
loop_
_entity.id
_entity.type
_entity.pdbx_description
1 polymer ?
#
loop_
_entity_poly.entity_id
_entity_poly.type
_entity_poly.pdbx_seq_one_letter_code
_entity_poly.pdbx_strand_id
1 'polypeptide(L)'
;CDDVAGLSQAGEFPFNPDASTGAETECVSMFRYEAHVRPSSVQSQDYTFKVPDWPGMYEQQGESLNGQLEQYEIFDYPGRFKDEQHGKDFTLYQMESLRSDAEKATGQSNSPKLWPGTRFTLTGHPQKMLNREWQVVQSILSGDQPQALHGSQGRGTTLGNQLEVIPADRTWRPRLQSKPKVDGPQSAIVTGPAGEEIFCDEHGRVRVKFHWDRYNPATEASSCWVRVSQAWAGPGFGNRRYRAWARR
;
A
#
# COMPACT_ATOMS: atom_id res chain seq x y z
N CYS A 1 9.76 -1.81 1.29
CA CYS A 1 11.13 -1.84 1.81
C CYS A 1 11.60 -0.40 1.98
N ASP A 2 11.88 0.06 3.18
CA ASP A 2 12.25 1.47 3.44
C ASP A 2 13.69 1.78 3.04
N ASP A 3 14.49 0.75 2.83
CA ASP A 3 15.87 0.87 2.38
C ASP A 3 16.10 0.10 1.07
N VAL A 4 16.23 0.85 0.00
CA VAL A 4 16.52 0.30 -1.34
C VAL A 4 17.91 -0.33 -1.38
N ALA A 5 18.87 0.15 -0.58
CA ALA A 5 20.21 -0.40 -0.52
C ALA A 5 20.24 -1.86 -0.01
N GLY A 6 19.23 -2.25 0.77
CA GLY A 6 19.05 -3.63 1.24
C GLY A 6 18.52 -4.61 0.19
N LEU A 7 18.11 -4.15 -1.01
CA LEU A 7 17.63 -5.03 -2.07
C LEU A 7 18.81 -5.77 -2.72
N SER A 8 18.59 -7.03 -3.09
CA SER A 8 19.61 -7.85 -3.74
C SER A 8 19.98 -7.32 -5.12
N GLN A 9 21.27 -7.39 -5.45
CA GLN A 9 21.79 -6.97 -6.75
C GLN A 9 21.85 -8.15 -7.72
N ALA A 10 21.15 -8.05 -8.86
CA ALA A 10 21.14 -9.09 -9.90
C ALA A 10 22.30 -8.95 -10.90
N GLY A 11 22.98 -7.78 -10.92
CA GLY A 11 24.10 -7.50 -11.81
C GLY A 11 23.75 -6.57 -12.97
N GLU A 12 24.57 -6.63 -14.02
CA GLU A 12 24.39 -5.82 -15.24
C GLU A 12 23.68 -6.62 -16.31
N PHE A 13 22.73 -5.98 -16.98
CA PHE A 13 21.97 -6.57 -18.10
C PHE A 13 22.08 -5.68 -19.33
N PRO A 14 22.66 -6.19 -20.43
CA PRO A 14 22.73 -5.46 -21.66
C PRO A 14 21.36 -5.35 -22.33
N PHE A 15 21.08 -4.20 -22.93
CA PHE A 15 19.95 -4.03 -23.82
C PHE A 15 20.26 -4.63 -25.20
N ASN A 16 19.46 -5.61 -25.61
CA ASN A 16 19.60 -6.24 -26.91
C ASN A 16 18.22 -6.45 -27.57
N PRO A 17 17.75 -5.52 -28.43
CA PRO A 17 16.43 -5.62 -29.04
C PRO A 17 16.32 -6.78 -30.05
N ASP A 18 17.44 -7.27 -30.58
CA ASP A 18 17.49 -8.36 -31.56
C ASP A 18 17.59 -9.75 -30.90
N ALA A 19 17.60 -9.80 -29.56
CA ALA A 19 17.64 -11.07 -28.82
C ALA A 19 16.37 -11.87 -29.06
N SER A 20 16.49 -13.02 -29.69
CA SER A 20 15.44 -14.04 -29.72
C SER A 20 15.32 -14.70 -28.33
N THR A 21 14.18 -15.36 -28.05
CA THR A 21 13.92 -16.10 -26.81
C THR A 21 14.93 -17.23 -26.53
N GLY A 22 15.83 -17.53 -27.46
CA GLY A 22 16.91 -18.50 -27.36
C GLY A 22 18.32 -17.86 -27.26
N ALA A 23 18.42 -16.58 -26.88
CA ALA A 23 19.73 -15.94 -26.74
C ALA A 23 20.52 -16.60 -25.58
N GLU A 24 21.78 -16.96 -25.85
CA GLU A 24 22.69 -17.55 -24.87
C GLU A 24 23.04 -16.59 -23.72
N THR A 25 22.96 -15.29 -23.98
CA THR A 25 23.29 -14.24 -23.01
C THR A 25 22.03 -13.67 -22.40
N GLU A 26 22.01 -13.58 -21.08
CA GLU A 26 20.92 -12.90 -20.36
C GLU A 26 20.91 -11.40 -20.72
N CYS A 27 19.77 -10.90 -21.16
CA CYS A 27 19.63 -9.52 -21.62
C CYS A 27 18.21 -8.98 -21.42
N VAL A 28 18.05 -7.68 -21.60
CA VAL A 28 16.75 -7.01 -21.72
C VAL A 28 16.50 -6.72 -23.20
N SER A 29 15.47 -7.33 -23.76
CA SER A 29 15.16 -7.23 -25.21
C SER A 29 14.21 -6.07 -25.53
N MET A 30 13.39 -5.65 -24.58
CA MET A 30 12.50 -4.51 -24.69
C MET A 30 12.57 -3.69 -23.41
N PHE A 31 12.60 -2.35 -23.57
CA PHE A 31 12.56 -1.46 -22.42
C PHE A 31 11.83 -0.17 -22.80
N ARG A 32 10.66 0.04 -22.19
CA ARG A 32 9.79 1.19 -22.45
C ARG A 32 9.66 2.01 -21.19
N TYR A 33 10.17 3.22 -21.22
CA TYR A 33 10.10 4.19 -20.14
C TYR A 33 8.83 5.03 -20.23
N GLU A 34 8.22 5.28 -19.11
CA GLU A 34 7.04 6.10 -18.94
C GLU A 34 7.23 7.07 -17.76
N ALA A 35 6.84 8.32 -17.95
CA ALA A 35 6.80 9.32 -16.90
C ALA A 35 5.37 9.85 -16.75
N HIS A 36 4.90 9.97 -15.52
CA HIS A 36 3.53 10.37 -15.20
C HIS A 36 3.51 11.59 -14.29
N VAL A 37 2.57 12.50 -14.55
CA VAL A 37 2.26 13.56 -13.61
C VAL A 37 1.66 12.94 -12.35
N ARG A 38 2.21 13.28 -11.19
CA ARG A 38 1.78 12.79 -9.88
C ARG A 38 1.66 13.94 -8.89
N PRO A 39 0.95 13.77 -7.78
CA PRO A 39 0.82 14.82 -6.78
C PRO A 39 2.17 15.37 -6.33
N SER A 40 2.23 16.69 -6.16
CA SER A 40 3.43 17.40 -5.69
C SER A 40 3.46 17.49 -4.17
N SER A 41 2.30 17.54 -3.53
CA SER A 41 2.15 17.58 -2.08
C SER A 41 0.94 16.76 -1.61
N VAL A 42 1.02 16.33 -0.37
CA VAL A 42 -0.08 15.69 0.35
C VAL A 42 -0.29 16.43 1.65
N GLN A 43 -1.51 16.87 1.90
CA GLN A 43 -1.95 17.36 3.18
C GLN A 43 -2.95 16.39 3.77
N SER A 44 -2.70 15.91 4.97
CA SER A 44 -3.56 14.96 5.66
C SER A 44 -4.00 15.51 7.00
N GLN A 45 -5.28 15.37 7.32
CA GLN A 45 -5.85 15.84 8.57
C GLN A 45 -6.69 14.76 9.23
N ASP A 46 -6.62 14.69 10.55
CA ASP A 46 -7.51 13.84 11.35
C ASP A 46 -7.97 14.57 12.61
N TYR A 47 -8.98 14.03 13.24
CA TYR A 47 -9.58 14.53 14.48
C TYR A 47 -9.61 13.44 15.54
N THR A 48 -9.26 13.80 16.77
CA THR A 48 -9.49 12.93 17.92
C THR A 48 -10.30 13.65 18.99
N PHE A 49 -11.40 13.03 19.40
CA PHE A 49 -12.24 13.57 20.46
C PHE A 49 -11.56 13.58 21.84
N LYS A 50 -10.46 12.85 22.00
CA LYS A 50 -9.66 12.82 23.23
C LYS A 50 -8.87 14.10 23.45
N VAL A 51 -8.45 14.76 22.36
CA VAL A 51 -7.72 16.02 22.35
C VAL A 51 -8.32 16.92 21.26
N PRO A 52 -9.49 17.53 21.50
CA PRO A 52 -10.24 18.23 20.46
C PRO A 52 -9.52 19.47 19.89
N ASP A 53 -8.63 20.08 20.66
CA ASP A 53 -7.86 21.26 20.26
C ASP A 53 -6.58 20.92 19.47
N TRP A 54 -6.29 19.63 19.28
CA TRP A 54 -5.15 19.19 18.48
C TRP A 54 -5.42 19.46 17.00
N PRO A 55 -4.55 20.23 16.31
CA PRO A 55 -4.78 20.59 14.92
C PRO A 55 -4.80 19.39 13.97
N GLY A 56 -4.06 18.32 14.29
CA GLY A 56 -4.06 17.04 13.58
C GLY A 56 -3.83 17.15 12.09
N MET A 57 -3.09 18.16 11.61
CA MET A 57 -2.82 18.43 10.20
C MET A 57 -1.33 18.32 9.92
N TYR A 58 -0.99 17.54 8.89
CA TYR A 58 0.39 17.29 8.45
C TYR A 58 0.47 17.40 6.94
N GLU A 59 1.59 17.96 6.48
CA GLU A 59 1.88 18.14 5.06
C GLU A 59 3.22 17.49 4.71
N GLN A 60 3.28 16.91 3.53
CA GLN A 60 4.50 16.37 2.95
C GLN A 60 4.62 16.83 1.51
N GLN A 61 5.73 17.52 1.23
CA GLN A 61 6.12 17.88 -0.12
C GLN A 61 6.91 16.73 -0.76
N GLY A 62 6.58 16.39 -2.00
CA GLY A 62 7.35 15.44 -2.79
C GLY A 62 8.57 16.11 -3.42
N GLU A 63 9.56 15.31 -3.82
CA GLU A 63 10.69 15.80 -4.60
C GLU A 63 10.23 16.42 -5.92
N SER A 64 10.95 17.44 -6.42
CA SER A 64 10.64 18.04 -7.71
C SER A 64 10.78 17.02 -8.84
N LEU A 65 9.78 16.93 -9.71
CA LEU A 65 9.83 16.14 -10.94
C LEU A 65 10.07 17.06 -12.13
N ASN A 66 11.02 16.71 -12.98
CA ASN A 66 11.34 17.50 -14.17
C ASN A 66 10.11 17.71 -15.06
N GLY A 67 9.81 18.97 -15.38
CA GLY A 67 8.70 19.33 -16.25
C GLY A 67 7.32 19.32 -15.59
N GLN A 68 7.22 19.09 -14.28
CA GLN A 68 5.97 19.14 -13.53
C GLN A 68 5.91 20.38 -12.65
N LEU A 69 4.74 21.04 -12.62
CA LEU A 69 4.46 22.14 -11.69
C LEU A 69 4.20 21.61 -10.28
N GLU A 70 4.44 22.46 -9.26
CA GLU A 70 4.33 22.07 -7.83
C GLU A 70 2.94 22.35 -7.23
N GLN A 71 1.92 22.47 -8.06
CA GLN A 71 0.57 22.88 -7.64
C GLN A 71 -0.42 21.71 -7.50
N TYR A 72 0.04 20.47 -7.60
CA TYR A 72 -0.83 19.30 -7.55
C TYR A 72 -0.89 18.74 -6.12
N GLU A 73 -1.70 19.37 -5.28
CA GLU A 73 -1.95 18.94 -3.90
C GLU A 73 -3.05 17.88 -3.83
N ILE A 74 -2.90 16.94 -2.92
CA ILE A 74 -3.97 16.05 -2.46
C ILE A 74 -4.24 16.33 -1.00
N PHE A 75 -5.52 16.59 -0.67
CA PHE A 75 -6.01 16.67 0.70
C PHE A 75 -6.76 15.38 1.07
N ASP A 76 -6.36 14.75 2.19
CA ASP A 76 -6.97 13.51 2.70
C ASP A 76 -7.56 13.73 4.11
N TYR A 77 -8.84 13.41 4.25
CA TYR A 77 -9.56 13.40 5.51
C TYR A 77 -10.59 12.27 5.54
N PRO A 78 -10.61 11.44 6.58
CA PRO A 78 -9.73 11.40 7.76
C PRO A 78 -8.39 10.69 7.47
N GLY A 79 -7.30 11.25 7.99
CA GLY A 79 -5.94 10.72 7.81
C GLY A 79 -5.63 9.43 8.57
N ARG A 80 -6.53 8.97 9.45
CA ARG A 80 -6.49 7.71 10.21
C ARG A 80 -5.37 7.60 11.22
N PHE A 81 -4.90 8.71 11.73
CA PHE A 81 -3.91 8.81 12.80
C PHE A 81 -4.51 9.54 14.02
N LYS A 82 -3.88 9.38 15.20
CA LYS A 82 -4.37 9.95 16.45
C LYS A 82 -3.28 10.66 17.26
N ASP A 83 -2.10 10.76 16.70
CA ASP A 83 -0.94 11.41 17.29
C ASP A 83 -0.02 11.97 16.20
N GLU A 84 0.95 12.79 16.63
CA GLU A 84 1.84 13.51 15.75
C GLU A 84 2.77 12.60 14.95
N GLN A 85 3.33 11.56 15.60
CA GLN A 85 4.29 10.68 14.93
C GLN A 85 3.62 9.92 13.78
N HIS A 86 2.48 9.27 14.06
CA HIS A 86 1.73 8.58 13.01
C HIS A 86 1.21 9.53 11.94
N GLY A 87 0.86 10.79 12.32
CA GLY A 87 0.45 11.79 11.35
C GLY A 87 1.53 12.11 10.33
N LYS A 88 2.75 12.34 10.79
CA LYS A 88 3.92 12.58 9.93
C LYS A 88 4.25 11.36 9.06
N ASP A 89 4.35 10.19 9.68
CA ASP A 89 4.72 8.96 8.99
C ASP A 89 3.69 8.56 7.92
N PHE A 90 2.38 8.64 8.23
CA PHE A 90 1.34 8.27 7.28
C PHE A 90 1.26 9.25 6.10
N THR A 91 1.46 10.54 6.34
CA THR A 91 1.50 11.55 5.28
C THR A 91 2.71 11.32 4.35
N LEU A 92 3.88 10.99 4.93
CA LEU A 92 5.08 10.62 4.16
C LEU A 92 4.82 9.35 3.32
N TYR A 93 4.32 8.28 3.93
CA TYR A 93 4.05 7.02 3.22
C TYR A 93 3.00 7.18 2.12
N GLN A 94 2.01 8.04 2.34
CA GLN A 94 1.02 8.36 1.33
C GLN A 94 1.65 9.11 0.14
N MET A 95 2.52 10.08 0.41
CA MET A 95 3.26 10.79 -0.62
C MET A 95 4.12 9.86 -1.47
N GLU A 96 4.90 8.98 -0.82
CA GLU A 96 5.73 7.97 -1.50
C GLU A 96 4.87 7.01 -2.34
N SER A 97 3.73 6.55 -1.81
CA SER A 97 2.81 5.66 -2.52
C SER A 97 2.20 6.31 -3.75
N LEU A 98 1.80 7.58 -3.66
CA LEU A 98 1.21 8.32 -4.77
C LEU A 98 2.22 8.60 -5.90
N ARG A 99 3.51 8.59 -5.59
CA ARG A 99 4.60 8.87 -6.52
C ARG A 99 5.41 7.63 -6.93
N SER A 100 5.07 6.46 -6.41
CA SER A 100 5.80 5.21 -6.69
C SER A 100 5.88 4.85 -8.18
N ASP A 101 4.93 5.33 -8.99
CA ASP A 101 4.88 5.13 -10.44
C ASP A 101 5.05 6.44 -11.24
N ALA A 102 5.63 7.49 -10.63
CA ALA A 102 5.91 8.74 -11.32
C ALA A 102 6.88 8.54 -12.49
N GLU A 103 7.86 7.70 -12.30
CA GLU A 103 8.78 7.21 -13.32
C GLU A 103 8.82 5.68 -13.25
N LYS A 104 8.41 5.02 -14.31
CA LYS A 104 8.47 3.57 -14.41
C LYS A 104 8.92 3.12 -15.79
N ALA A 105 9.36 1.89 -15.87
CA ALA A 105 9.56 1.25 -17.16
C ALA A 105 8.99 -0.16 -17.18
N THR A 106 8.54 -0.57 -18.34
CA THR A 106 8.17 -1.95 -18.64
C THR A 106 9.24 -2.56 -19.53
N GLY A 107 9.62 -3.80 -19.24
CA GLY A 107 10.68 -4.48 -19.96
C GLY A 107 10.36 -5.94 -20.23
N GLN A 108 11.13 -6.52 -21.16
CA GLN A 108 11.19 -7.97 -21.39
C GLN A 108 12.63 -8.45 -21.26
N SER A 109 12.81 -9.56 -20.56
CA SER A 109 14.11 -10.21 -20.39
C SER A 109 13.96 -11.72 -20.58
N ASN A 110 15.06 -12.38 -20.89
CA ASN A 110 15.18 -13.84 -20.90
C ASN A 110 15.75 -14.39 -19.58
N SER A 111 15.95 -13.54 -18.58
CA SER A 111 16.54 -13.93 -17.30
C SER A 111 15.50 -14.19 -16.22
N PRO A 112 15.59 -15.32 -15.49
CA PRO A 112 14.77 -15.56 -14.31
C PRO A 112 15.30 -14.84 -13.06
N LYS A 113 16.48 -14.20 -13.12
CA LYS A 113 17.10 -13.52 -11.97
C LYS A 113 16.43 -12.20 -11.61
N LEU A 114 15.69 -11.62 -12.57
CA LEU A 114 14.99 -10.35 -12.41
C LEU A 114 13.60 -10.60 -11.83
N TRP A 115 13.48 -10.53 -10.53
CA TRP A 115 12.23 -10.73 -9.79
C TRP A 115 11.99 -9.59 -8.79
N PRO A 116 10.76 -9.40 -8.27
CA PRO A 116 10.46 -8.30 -7.36
C PRO A 116 11.38 -8.29 -6.13
N GLY A 117 11.93 -7.10 -5.82
CA GLY A 117 12.89 -6.93 -4.73
C GLY A 117 14.35 -7.12 -5.17
N THR A 118 14.64 -7.20 -6.47
CA THR A 118 16.01 -7.14 -6.99
C THR A 118 16.29 -5.81 -7.68
N ARG A 119 17.56 -5.41 -7.67
CA ARG A 119 18.09 -4.30 -8.46
C ARG A 119 18.98 -4.82 -9.58
N PHE A 120 19.01 -4.12 -10.68
CA PHE A 120 19.92 -4.41 -11.78
C PHE A 120 20.33 -3.14 -12.50
N THR A 121 21.46 -3.16 -13.17
CA THR A 121 21.93 -2.05 -14.03
C THR A 121 21.63 -2.36 -15.48
N LEU A 122 20.83 -1.51 -16.13
CA LEU A 122 20.65 -1.58 -17.59
C LEU A 122 21.83 -0.93 -18.29
N THR A 123 22.39 -1.59 -19.28
CA THR A 123 23.52 -1.11 -20.08
C THR A 123 23.24 -1.20 -21.58
N GLY A 124 23.92 -0.38 -22.38
CA GLY A 124 23.84 -0.46 -23.86
C GLY A 124 22.54 0.07 -24.47
N HIS A 125 21.65 0.67 -23.71
CA HIS A 125 20.45 1.27 -24.27
C HIS A 125 20.77 2.57 -25.04
N PRO A 126 20.15 2.81 -26.23
CA PRO A 126 20.43 4.01 -27.04
C PRO A 126 20.18 5.33 -26.33
N GLN A 127 19.15 5.39 -25.49
CA GLN A 127 18.89 6.53 -24.62
C GLN A 127 19.76 6.43 -23.37
N LYS A 128 20.78 7.28 -23.28
CA LYS A 128 21.78 7.24 -22.20
C LYS A 128 21.18 7.36 -20.79
N MET A 129 20.08 8.12 -20.63
CA MET A 129 19.40 8.30 -19.34
C MET A 129 18.80 7.00 -18.77
N LEU A 130 18.56 6.00 -19.60
CA LEU A 130 18.01 4.70 -19.19
C LEU A 130 19.10 3.71 -18.77
N ASN A 131 20.38 3.98 -19.11
CA ASN A 131 21.53 3.19 -18.66
C ASN A 131 21.87 3.55 -17.21
N ARG A 132 21.04 3.07 -16.29
CA ARG A 132 21.15 3.29 -14.85
C ARG A 132 20.65 2.09 -14.07
N GLU A 133 20.71 2.17 -12.77
CA GLU A 133 20.18 1.15 -11.87
C GLU A 133 18.66 1.24 -11.75
N TRP A 134 18.01 0.07 -11.83
CA TRP A 134 16.57 -0.11 -11.76
C TRP A 134 16.24 -1.14 -10.68
N GLN A 135 15.10 -0.98 -10.00
CA GLN A 135 14.54 -1.99 -9.11
C GLN A 135 13.29 -2.62 -9.73
N VAL A 136 13.20 -3.93 -9.63
CA VAL A 136 12.07 -4.71 -10.13
C VAL A 136 10.94 -4.66 -9.10
N VAL A 137 9.76 -4.18 -9.52
CA VAL A 137 8.57 -4.12 -8.68
C VAL A 137 7.54 -5.19 -9.05
N GLN A 138 7.55 -5.63 -10.31
CA GLN A 138 6.72 -6.73 -10.78
C GLN A 138 7.48 -7.57 -11.81
N SER A 139 7.23 -8.88 -11.78
CA SER A 139 7.78 -9.84 -12.74
C SER A 139 6.71 -10.86 -13.09
N ILE A 140 6.56 -11.15 -14.39
CA ILE A 140 5.70 -12.21 -14.91
C ILE A 140 6.57 -13.13 -15.74
N LEU A 141 6.86 -14.31 -15.16
CA LEU A 141 7.64 -15.36 -15.84
C LEU A 141 6.72 -16.22 -16.68
N SER A 142 7.08 -16.43 -17.92
CA SER A 142 6.43 -17.37 -18.83
C SER A 142 7.47 -18.25 -19.50
N GLY A 143 7.19 -19.52 -19.66
CA GLY A 143 8.11 -20.44 -20.30
C GLY A 143 7.38 -21.57 -20.98
N ASP A 144 7.98 -22.11 -22.04
CA ASP A 144 7.50 -23.28 -22.75
C ASP A 144 8.63 -24.31 -22.86
N GLN A 145 8.34 -25.54 -22.48
CA GLN A 145 9.27 -26.66 -22.56
C GLN A 145 8.63 -27.83 -23.33
N PRO A 146 8.52 -27.74 -24.65
CA PRO A 146 7.85 -28.74 -25.47
C PRO A 146 8.42 -30.16 -25.31
N GLN A 147 9.74 -30.27 -25.05
CA GLN A 147 10.42 -31.55 -24.89
C GLN A 147 9.94 -32.36 -23.67
N ALA A 148 9.23 -31.73 -22.72
CA ALA A 148 8.64 -32.44 -21.57
C ALA A 148 7.44 -33.31 -21.96
N LEU A 149 6.86 -33.12 -23.16
CA LEU A 149 5.73 -33.88 -23.68
C LEU A 149 6.20 -34.89 -24.71
N HIS A 150 5.83 -36.17 -24.53
CA HIS A 150 6.14 -37.23 -25.51
C HIS A 150 5.51 -36.90 -26.87
N GLY A 151 6.34 -36.88 -27.92
CA GLY A 151 5.89 -36.69 -29.32
C GLY A 151 5.79 -35.25 -29.77
N SER A 152 6.14 -34.27 -28.95
CA SER A 152 6.19 -32.89 -29.42
C SER A 152 7.46 -32.63 -30.20
N GLN A 153 7.31 -32.29 -31.48
CA GLN A 153 8.37 -31.72 -32.31
C GLN A 153 8.32 -30.21 -32.16
N GLY A 154 8.80 -29.71 -31.03
CA GLY A 154 8.74 -28.28 -30.72
C GLY A 154 10.08 -27.56 -30.87
N ARG A 155 10.00 -26.25 -30.87
CA ARG A 155 11.15 -25.36 -30.65
C ARG A 155 11.75 -25.68 -29.27
N GLY A 156 13.03 -25.35 -29.05
CA GLY A 156 13.68 -25.51 -27.74
C GLY A 156 12.94 -24.82 -26.60
N THR A 157 13.39 -25.08 -25.38
CA THR A 157 12.86 -24.41 -24.18
C THR A 157 12.95 -22.89 -24.34
N THR A 158 11.87 -22.20 -24.08
CA THR A 158 11.83 -20.72 -24.11
C THR A 158 11.49 -20.19 -22.72
N LEU A 159 12.08 -19.06 -22.35
CA LEU A 159 11.80 -18.34 -21.11
C LEU A 159 11.64 -16.84 -21.44
N GLY A 160 10.56 -16.25 -20.97
CA GLY A 160 10.30 -14.84 -21.05
C GLY A 160 9.96 -14.28 -19.68
N ASN A 161 10.50 -13.13 -19.33
CA ASN A 161 10.22 -12.41 -18.10
C ASN A 161 9.75 -11.00 -18.46
N GLN A 162 8.48 -10.72 -18.20
CA GLN A 162 7.94 -9.37 -18.34
C GLN A 162 8.12 -8.64 -17.00
N LEU A 163 8.72 -7.46 -17.08
CA LEU A 163 9.14 -6.69 -15.91
C LEU A 163 8.40 -5.36 -15.84
N GLU A 164 8.03 -4.96 -14.64
CA GLU A 164 7.78 -3.57 -14.30
C GLU A 164 8.86 -3.12 -13.31
N VAL A 165 9.50 -2.01 -13.62
CA VAL A 165 10.64 -1.49 -12.85
C VAL A 165 10.51 0.00 -12.63
N ILE A 166 11.10 0.47 -11.55
CA ILE A 166 11.24 1.90 -11.24
C ILE A 166 12.72 2.22 -11.01
N PRO A 167 13.14 3.50 -11.06
CA PRO A 167 14.50 3.88 -10.71
C PRO A 167 14.89 3.38 -9.31
N ALA A 168 16.12 2.87 -9.17
CA ALA A 168 16.59 2.31 -7.90
C ALA A 168 16.88 3.35 -6.81
N ASP A 169 16.86 4.63 -7.15
CA ASP A 169 16.98 5.77 -6.22
C ASP A 169 15.65 6.19 -5.58
N ARG A 170 14.55 5.50 -5.92
CA ARG A 170 13.19 5.79 -5.44
C ARG A 170 12.72 4.73 -4.46
N THR A 171 12.04 5.16 -3.39
CA THR A 171 11.33 4.25 -2.50
C THR A 171 10.02 3.82 -3.14
N TRP A 172 9.82 2.52 -3.30
CA TRP A 172 8.56 1.98 -3.77
C TRP A 172 7.62 1.64 -2.62
N ARG A 173 6.39 2.13 -2.72
CA ARG A 173 5.29 1.74 -1.83
C ARG A 173 4.06 1.34 -2.63
N PRO A 174 3.37 0.27 -2.22
CA PRO A 174 2.12 -0.13 -2.87
C PRO A 174 1.05 0.95 -2.66
N ARG A 175 0.12 1.04 -3.61
CA ARG A 175 -1.06 1.90 -3.43
C ARG A 175 -1.89 1.42 -2.25
N LEU A 176 -2.39 2.37 -1.47
CA LEU A 176 -3.31 2.10 -0.38
C LEU A 176 -4.57 1.42 -0.92
N GLN A 177 -4.89 0.26 -0.37
CA GLN A 177 -6.15 -0.40 -0.65
C GLN A 177 -7.23 0.14 0.29
N SER A 178 -8.43 0.36 -0.23
CA SER A 178 -9.57 0.75 0.59
C SER A 178 -9.92 -0.38 1.56
N LYS A 179 -10.08 -0.02 2.84
CA LYS A 179 -10.55 -0.99 3.84
C LYS A 179 -11.96 -1.45 3.48
N PRO A 180 -12.29 -2.73 3.69
CA PRO A 180 -13.66 -3.20 3.56
C PRO A 180 -14.61 -2.37 4.43
N LYS A 181 -15.71 -1.93 3.85
CA LYS A 181 -16.75 -1.19 4.55
C LYS A 181 -18.02 -2.04 4.61
N VAL A 182 -18.70 -1.98 5.72
CA VAL A 182 -20.03 -2.52 5.88
C VAL A 182 -20.98 -1.34 5.92
N ASP A 183 -21.76 -1.17 4.87
CA ASP A 183 -22.68 -0.05 4.72
C ASP A 183 -23.99 -0.30 5.47
N GLY A 184 -24.60 0.79 5.94
CA GLY A 184 -25.86 0.79 6.63
C GLY A 184 -25.79 0.46 8.11
N PRO A 185 -26.92 0.56 8.81
CA PRO A 185 -27.04 0.22 10.22
C PRO A 185 -26.90 -1.27 10.45
N GLN A 186 -26.16 -1.63 11.49
CA GLN A 186 -25.93 -3.01 11.91
C GLN A 186 -26.51 -3.21 13.31
N SER A 187 -27.14 -4.36 13.56
CA SER A 187 -27.51 -4.77 14.90
C SER A 187 -26.37 -5.57 15.57
N ALA A 188 -26.20 -5.35 16.85
CA ALA A 188 -25.17 -6.01 17.65
C ALA A 188 -25.64 -6.19 19.09
N ILE A 189 -25.01 -7.09 19.82
CA ILE A 189 -25.24 -7.31 21.24
C ILE A 189 -24.14 -6.57 22.01
N VAL A 190 -24.53 -5.76 22.99
CA VAL A 190 -23.56 -5.14 23.92
C VAL A 190 -22.95 -6.23 24.79
N THR A 191 -21.63 -6.18 24.96
CA THR A 191 -20.88 -7.21 25.70
C THR A 191 -20.04 -6.61 26.80
N GLY A 192 -19.77 -7.41 27.85
CA GLY A 192 -18.95 -7.04 28.98
C GLY A 192 -18.51 -8.26 29.79
N PRO A 193 -17.75 -8.05 30.88
CA PRO A 193 -17.34 -9.10 31.79
C PRO A 193 -18.54 -9.81 32.43
N ALA A 194 -18.36 -11.06 32.80
CA ALA A 194 -19.39 -11.83 33.46
C ALA A 194 -19.68 -11.25 34.86
N GLY A 195 -20.95 -10.94 35.12
CA GLY A 195 -21.40 -10.40 36.40
C GLY A 195 -21.51 -8.88 36.47
N GLU A 196 -21.05 -8.14 35.47
CA GLU A 196 -21.26 -6.70 35.38
C GLU A 196 -22.52 -6.37 34.57
N GLU A 197 -23.35 -5.49 35.05
CA GLU A 197 -24.57 -5.03 34.35
C GLU A 197 -24.27 -3.88 33.39
N ILE A 198 -23.26 -3.05 33.70
CA ILE A 198 -22.84 -1.92 32.91
C ILE A 198 -21.32 -2.01 32.67
N PHE A 199 -20.93 -2.09 31.41
CA PHE A 199 -19.53 -2.09 31.02
C PHE A 199 -19.28 -1.01 29.98
N CYS A 200 -18.68 0.09 30.42
CA CYS A 200 -18.28 1.22 29.58
C CYS A 200 -16.93 1.79 30.05
N ASP A 201 -16.26 2.49 29.18
CA ASP A 201 -15.03 3.19 29.53
C ASP A 201 -15.32 4.62 30.05
N GLU A 202 -14.27 5.36 30.39
CA GLU A 202 -14.32 6.75 30.85
C GLU A 202 -15.02 7.72 29.89
N HIS A 203 -15.14 7.35 28.61
CA HIS A 203 -15.82 8.12 27.57
C HIS A 203 -17.24 7.63 27.28
N GLY A 204 -17.77 6.70 28.06
CA GLY A 204 -19.08 6.11 27.84
C GLY A 204 -19.21 5.25 26.59
N ARG A 205 -18.10 4.73 26.07
CA ARG A 205 -18.08 3.80 24.95
C ARG A 205 -18.42 2.40 25.43
N VAL A 206 -18.98 1.58 24.55
CA VAL A 206 -19.35 0.20 24.82
C VAL A 206 -18.61 -0.77 23.88
N ARG A 207 -18.56 -2.02 24.28
CA ARG A 207 -18.12 -3.09 23.40
C ARG A 207 -19.31 -3.88 22.90
N VAL A 208 -19.21 -4.39 21.68
CA VAL A 208 -20.33 -5.07 21.02
C VAL A 208 -19.84 -6.34 20.32
N LYS A 209 -20.75 -7.30 20.18
CA LYS A 209 -20.59 -8.44 19.29
C LYS A 209 -21.58 -8.32 18.16
N PHE A 210 -21.08 -8.29 16.91
CA PHE A 210 -21.91 -8.32 15.72
C PHE A 210 -22.42 -9.73 15.44
N HIS A 211 -23.61 -9.86 14.89
CA HIS A 211 -24.21 -11.16 14.59
C HIS A 211 -23.42 -11.97 13.53
N TRP A 212 -22.73 -11.28 12.64
CA TRP A 212 -21.88 -11.91 11.63
C TRP A 212 -20.49 -12.33 12.14
N ASP A 213 -20.07 -11.88 13.31
CA ASP A 213 -18.79 -12.25 13.91
C ASP A 213 -18.84 -13.67 14.46
N ARG A 214 -18.34 -14.61 13.67
CA ARG A 214 -18.30 -16.05 14.01
C ARG A 214 -17.07 -16.47 14.82
N TYR A 215 -16.05 -15.63 14.88
CA TYR A 215 -14.74 -16.01 15.44
C TYR A 215 -14.55 -15.57 16.88
N ASN A 216 -15.14 -14.45 17.27
CA ASN A 216 -14.96 -13.90 18.62
C ASN A 216 -16.10 -14.32 19.54
N PRO A 217 -15.82 -14.78 20.77
CA PRO A 217 -16.85 -14.99 21.79
C PRO A 217 -17.47 -13.65 22.23
N ALA A 218 -18.67 -13.69 22.81
CA ALA A 218 -19.34 -12.48 23.33
C ALA A 218 -18.77 -12.09 24.71
N THR A 219 -17.56 -11.58 24.73
CA THR A 219 -16.83 -11.15 25.94
C THR A 219 -16.48 -9.66 25.87
N GLU A 220 -15.85 -9.15 26.93
CA GLU A 220 -15.29 -7.79 26.98
C GLU A 220 -14.25 -7.50 25.88
N ALA A 221 -13.74 -8.52 25.20
CA ALA A 221 -12.76 -8.38 24.10
C ALA A 221 -13.38 -8.50 22.69
N SER A 222 -14.71 -8.59 22.56
CA SER A 222 -15.38 -8.90 21.29
C SER A 222 -15.30 -7.80 20.23
N SER A 223 -15.02 -6.55 20.59
CA SER A 223 -14.80 -5.46 19.62
C SER A 223 -13.84 -4.40 20.16
N CYS A 224 -13.49 -3.42 19.33
CA CYS A 224 -12.98 -2.14 19.82
C CYS A 224 -14.08 -1.39 20.60
N TRP A 225 -13.69 -0.33 21.30
CA TRP A 225 -14.63 0.57 21.96
C TRP A 225 -15.44 1.37 20.92
N VAL A 226 -16.76 1.21 20.94
CA VAL A 226 -17.71 1.87 20.05
C VAL A 226 -18.39 3.02 20.80
N ARG A 227 -18.39 4.20 20.21
CA ARG A 227 -19.04 5.37 20.77
C ARG A 227 -20.56 5.20 20.77
N VAL A 228 -21.20 5.62 21.83
CA VAL A 228 -22.67 5.66 21.95
C VAL A 228 -23.15 7.05 21.55
N SER A 229 -24.11 7.12 20.63
CA SER A 229 -24.79 8.36 20.29
C SER A 229 -25.62 8.82 21.47
N GLN A 230 -25.43 10.04 21.93
CA GLN A 230 -26.14 10.65 23.04
C GLN A 230 -26.78 11.96 22.56
N ALA A 231 -28.01 12.18 23.00
CA ALA A 231 -28.68 13.44 22.77
C ALA A 231 -28.15 14.49 23.74
N TRP A 232 -27.97 15.73 23.25
CA TRP A 232 -27.66 16.88 24.10
C TRP A 232 -26.35 16.74 24.91
N ALA A 233 -25.24 16.55 24.21
CA ALA A 233 -23.91 16.43 24.82
C ALA A 233 -23.17 17.76 24.79
N GLY A 234 -22.75 18.28 25.95
CA GLY A 234 -21.95 19.50 26.10
C GLY A 234 -21.33 19.60 27.51
N PRO A 235 -20.42 20.54 27.76
CA PRO A 235 -19.81 20.76 29.08
C PRO A 235 -20.88 21.11 30.07
N GLY A 236 -21.09 20.26 31.07
CA GLY A 236 -22.11 20.42 32.11
C GLY A 236 -23.54 20.06 31.72
N PHE A 237 -23.80 19.64 30.47
CA PHE A 237 -25.10 19.20 29.98
C PHE A 237 -24.99 17.86 29.29
N GLY A 238 -25.98 17.00 29.43
CA GLY A 238 -26.06 15.78 28.67
C GLY A 238 -27.10 14.80 29.16
N ASN A 239 -27.76 14.13 28.24
CA ASN A 239 -28.61 12.99 28.56
C ASN A 239 -27.77 11.72 28.34
N ARG A 240 -27.21 11.16 29.41
CA ARG A 240 -26.47 9.90 29.38
C ARG A 240 -27.46 8.74 29.36
N ARG A 241 -27.62 8.12 28.20
CA ARG A 241 -28.33 6.85 28.10
C ARG A 241 -27.33 5.71 28.28
N TYR A 242 -27.21 5.19 29.49
CA TYR A 242 -26.54 3.93 29.76
C TYR A 242 -27.43 2.80 29.24
N ARG A 243 -26.92 1.99 28.34
CA ARG A 243 -27.61 0.75 27.98
C ARG A 243 -27.14 -0.35 28.93
N ALA A 244 -28.04 -0.77 29.81
CA ALA A 244 -27.83 -1.93 30.65
C ALA A 244 -27.69 -3.19 29.79
N TRP A 245 -26.88 -4.10 30.25
CA TRP A 245 -26.71 -5.43 29.68
C TRP A 245 -28.00 -6.22 29.86
N ALA A 246 -28.76 -6.45 28.81
CA ALA A 246 -29.92 -7.34 28.91
C ALA A 246 -29.41 -8.77 28.71
N ARG A 247 -29.30 -9.53 29.78
CA ARG A 247 -29.25 -11.00 29.70
C ARG A 247 -30.57 -11.50 29.09
N ARG A 248 -30.47 -12.20 27.97
CA ARG A 248 -31.48 -13.20 27.59
C ARG A 248 -30.84 -14.58 27.67
#